data_ff53f2dc89817022f8a3f116082f85f8
#
_entry.id   ff53f2dc89817022f8a3f116082f85f8
#
_cell.length_a   1.000
_cell.length_b   1.000
_cell.length_c   1.000
_cell.angle_alpha   90.00
_cell.angle_beta   90.00
_cell.angle_gamma   90.00
#
_symmetry.space_group_name_H-M   'P 1'
#
loop_
_entity.id
_entity.type
_entity.pdbx_description
1 polymer ?
#
loop_
_entity_poly.entity_id
_entity_poly.type
_entity_poly.pdbx_seq_one_letter_code
_entity_poly.pdbx_strand_id
1 'polypeptide(L)'
;MVRKLFFAIVLLSCTIASFAAESNICDPKADPSAVVIAGNARFTVLTSRLVRMEWSENGVFEDNATLTFVNRRLQVPDFKVTKSKSKVVIKTSDLTLTYKPEGMFDSENLKIEFVLGGKKVLWTPGMEDDQNLMGTTRTLDGCDGDKLGKEPMEQGIVSRSGWSVVDDSSNHLLVPVDSHWKEWVSVRPEGERQDLYIFAYGHDYKGALSDYAKVAGRSPMPPKYTFGYWWSRYWAYSDKEMRTLVDKFHAAEPV
;
A
#
# COMPACT_ATOMS: atom_id res chain seq x y z
N MET A 1 -27.90 7.06 -48.07
CA MET A 1 -26.69 6.32 -47.75
C MET A 1 -25.74 7.07 -46.81
N VAL A 2 -25.55 8.36 -46.96
CA VAL A 2 -24.62 9.19 -46.14
C VAL A 2 -25.01 9.27 -44.64
N ARG A 3 -26.32 9.29 -44.29
CA ARG A 3 -26.77 9.38 -42.88
C ARG A 3 -26.52 8.14 -42.02
N LYS A 4 -26.41 6.94 -42.63
CA LYS A 4 -26.11 5.70 -41.92
C LYS A 4 -24.61 5.54 -41.68
N LEU A 5 -23.76 6.14 -42.53
CA LEU A 5 -22.31 6.14 -42.37
C LEU A 5 -21.87 7.07 -41.21
N PHE A 6 -22.56 8.21 -41.01
CA PHE A 6 -22.29 9.14 -39.90
C PHE A 6 -22.61 8.53 -38.55
N PHE A 7 -23.65 7.72 -38.44
CA PHE A 7 -24.03 7.04 -37.19
C PHE A 7 -23.03 5.92 -36.82
N ALA A 8 -22.48 5.24 -37.83
CA ALA A 8 -21.48 4.20 -37.61
C ALA A 8 -20.11 4.77 -37.16
N ILE A 9 -19.73 5.96 -37.68
CA ILE A 9 -18.49 6.64 -37.29
C ILE A 9 -18.60 7.23 -35.88
N VAL A 10 -19.76 7.75 -35.48
CA VAL A 10 -19.97 8.26 -34.11
C VAL A 10 -20.03 7.12 -33.08
N LEU A 11 -20.56 5.96 -33.42
CA LEU A 11 -20.54 4.77 -32.55
C LEU A 11 -19.12 4.17 -32.43
N LEU A 12 -18.32 4.22 -33.50
CA LEU A 12 -16.93 3.72 -33.48
C LEU A 12 -16.01 4.66 -32.69
N SER A 13 -16.24 5.98 -32.73
CA SER A 13 -15.47 6.94 -31.93
C SER A 13 -15.80 6.88 -30.42
N CYS A 14 -17.02 6.50 -30.03
CA CYS A 14 -17.37 6.30 -28.62
C CYS A 14 -16.78 5.01 -28.03
N THR A 15 -16.51 3.99 -28.84
CA THR A 15 -15.87 2.74 -28.35
C THR A 15 -14.34 2.85 -28.22
N ILE A 16 -13.69 3.76 -28.93
CA ILE A 16 -12.24 4.00 -28.82
C ILE A 16 -11.90 4.87 -27.60
N ALA A 17 -12.82 5.70 -27.12
CA ALA A 17 -12.59 6.53 -25.94
C ALA A 17 -12.61 5.75 -24.61
N SER A 18 -13.04 4.49 -24.60
CA SER A 18 -13.11 3.67 -23.38
C SER A 18 -11.85 2.85 -23.11
N PHE A 19 -10.84 2.90 -23.99
CA PHE A 19 -9.56 2.17 -23.82
C PHE A 19 -8.37 3.03 -23.40
N ALA A 20 -8.56 4.31 -23.12
CA ALA A 20 -7.48 5.24 -22.80
C ALA A 20 -7.54 5.76 -21.36
N ALA A 21 -7.74 4.87 -20.40
CA ALA A 21 -7.48 5.19 -19.00
C ALA A 21 -6.98 3.94 -18.28
N GLU A 22 -5.91 3.32 -18.78
CA GLU A 22 -4.96 2.70 -17.87
C GLU A 22 -4.29 3.86 -17.12
N SER A 23 -4.95 4.28 -16.03
CA SER A 23 -4.31 5.13 -15.04
C SER A 23 -2.98 4.48 -14.68
N ASN A 24 -1.88 5.21 -14.79
CA ASN A 24 -0.59 4.79 -14.28
C ASN A 24 -0.80 4.24 -12.86
N ILE A 25 -0.77 2.92 -12.74
CA ILE A 25 -1.02 2.20 -11.48
C ILE A 25 0.10 2.52 -10.48
N CYS A 26 1.20 3.08 -10.96
CA CYS A 26 2.36 3.47 -10.17
C CYS A 26 2.68 4.95 -10.42
N ASP A 27 2.22 5.83 -9.52
CA ASP A 27 2.65 7.23 -9.44
C ASP A 27 3.05 7.53 -7.99
N PRO A 28 4.32 7.28 -7.62
CA PRO A 28 4.78 7.37 -6.25
C PRO A 28 4.89 8.81 -5.74
N LYS A 29 4.88 9.81 -6.62
CA LYS A 29 5.01 11.20 -6.25
C LYS A 29 3.65 11.82 -5.97
N ALA A 30 3.40 12.19 -4.71
CA ALA A 30 2.15 12.81 -4.29
C ALA A 30 1.91 14.17 -4.97
N ASP A 31 0.65 14.59 -5.02
CA ASP A 31 0.31 15.95 -5.41
C ASP A 31 0.93 16.94 -4.42
N PRO A 32 1.63 18.01 -4.89
CA PRO A 32 2.22 19.00 -4.00
C PRO A 32 1.23 19.67 -3.05
N SER A 33 -0.05 19.76 -3.43
CA SER A 33 -1.10 20.34 -2.58
C SER A 33 -1.51 19.42 -1.42
N ALA A 34 -1.21 18.12 -1.49
CA ALA A 34 -1.38 17.16 -0.40
C ALA A 34 -0.25 17.18 0.62
N VAL A 35 0.86 17.92 0.34
CA VAL A 35 2.10 17.83 1.10
C VAL A 35 2.24 19.01 2.05
N VAL A 36 2.59 18.71 3.31
CA VAL A 36 2.87 19.70 4.36
C VAL A 36 4.25 19.42 4.94
N ILE A 37 5.17 20.38 4.80
CA ILE A 37 6.53 20.29 5.36
C ILE A 37 6.62 21.10 6.65
N ALA A 38 7.25 20.51 7.67
CA ALA A 38 7.48 21.12 8.98
C ALA A 38 8.88 20.72 9.51
N GLY A 39 9.89 21.55 9.24
CA GLY A 39 11.29 21.20 9.53
C GLY A 39 11.72 19.95 8.77
N ASN A 40 12.25 18.98 9.49
CA ASN A 40 12.70 17.69 8.96
C ASN A 40 11.56 16.65 8.82
N ALA A 41 10.29 17.09 8.95
CA ALA A 41 9.13 16.24 8.74
C ALA A 41 8.34 16.65 7.49
N ARG A 42 7.80 15.64 6.80
CA ARG A 42 6.85 15.77 5.70
C ARG A 42 5.61 14.94 5.98
N PHE A 43 4.46 15.57 5.84
CA PHE A 43 3.16 14.92 5.96
C PHE A 43 2.48 14.94 4.60
N THR A 44 2.00 13.80 4.13
CA THR A 44 1.24 13.69 2.88
C THR A 44 -0.16 13.18 3.20
N VAL A 45 -1.15 14.05 2.98
CA VAL A 45 -2.57 13.71 3.22
C VAL A 45 -3.09 12.98 1.99
N LEU A 46 -3.10 11.64 2.05
CA LEU A 46 -3.50 10.78 0.94
C LEU A 46 -5.02 10.65 0.82
N THR A 47 -5.71 10.53 1.97
CA THR A 47 -7.17 10.63 2.08
C THR A 47 -7.52 11.37 3.37
N SER A 48 -8.80 11.58 3.66
CA SER A 48 -9.21 12.18 4.94
C SER A 48 -8.85 11.32 6.17
N ARG A 49 -8.47 10.04 5.95
CA ARG A 49 -8.21 9.02 6.98
C ARG A 49 -6.88 8.29 6.82
N LEU A 50 -6.14 8.55 5.73
CA LEU A 50 -4.82 7.97 5.45
C LEU A 50 -3.79 9.08 5.27
N VAL A 51 -2.78 9.08 6.13
CA VAL A 51 -1.70 10.07 6.09
C VAL A 51 -0.35 9.35 6.12
N ARG A 52 0.55 9.72 5.20
CA ARG A 52 1.97 9.37 5.27
C ARG A 52 2.69 10.42 6.10
N MET A 53 3.55 9.98 6.99
CA MET A 53 4.34 10.79 7.90
C MET A 53 5.80 10.40 7.74
N GLU A 54 6.61 11.30 7.26
CA GLU A 54 8.04 11.10 7.07
C GLU A 54 8.83 12.04 7.94
N TRP A 55 9.88 11.53 8.54
CA TRP A 55 10.93 12.31 9.15
C TRP A 55 12.28 11.85 8.61
N SER A 56 13.19 12.81 8.35
CA SER A 56 14.53 12.52 7.84
C SER A 56 15.52 13.46 8.47
N GLU A 57 16.62 12.91 9.01
CA GLU A 57 17.69 13.66 9.67
C GLU A 57 18.21 14.84 8.84
N ASN A 58 18.34 14.65 7.56
CA ASN A 58 18.86 15.65 6.62
C ASN A 58 17.76 16.44 5.86
N GLY A 59 16.47 16.20 6.18
CA GLY A 59 15.34 16.83 5.51
C GLY A 59 15.12 16.40 4.05
N VAL A 60 15.78 15.33 3.61
CA VAL A 60 15.57 14.74 2.26
C VAL A 60 14.52 13.62 2.36
N PHE A 61 13.43 13.81 1.64
CA PHE A 61 12.29 12.92 1.66
C PHE A 61 12.28 12.00 0.43
N GLU A 62 11.62 10.83 0.57
CA GLU A 62 11.63 9.80 -0.46
C GLU A 62 10.38 9.88 -1.35
N ASP A 63 10.58 10.12 -2.63
CA ASP A 63 9.50 10.18 -3.62
C ASP A 63 9.39 8.91 -4.48
N ASN A 64 10.38 8.01 -4.43
CA ASN A 64 10.29 6.75 -5.14
C ASN A 64 9.24 5.84 -4.52
N ALA A 65 8.69 4.92 -5.33
CA ALA A 65 7.87 3.84 -4.83
C ALA A 65 8.66 2.92 -3.89
N THR A 66 7.97 2.25 -3.01
CA THR A 66 8.52 1.14 -2.21
C THR A 66 7.85 -0.17 -2.63
N LEU A 67 8.35 -1.30 -2.10
CA LEU A 67 7.70 -2.59 -2.35
C LEU A 67 6.26 -2.65 -1.78
N THR A 68 5.92 -1.77 -0.83
CA THR A 68 4.59 -1.71 -0.23
C THR A 68 3.72 -0.61 -0.84
N PHE A 69 4.29 0.57 -1.10
CA PHE A 69 3.53 1.74 -1.55
C PHE A 69 4.02 2.24 -2.89
N VAL A 70 3.26 1.96 -3.94
CA VAL A 70 3.61 2.27 -5.33
C VAL A 70 2.92 3.51 -5.88
N ASN A 71 1.87 3.99 -5.21
CA ASN A 71 1.08 5.12 -5.70
C ASN A 71 0.74 6.09 -4.56
N ARG A 72 1.10 7.35 -4.72
CA ARG A 72 0.76 8.43 -3.78
C ARG A 72 0.03 9.58 -4.47
N ARG A 73 -0.17 9.50 -5.80
CA ARG A 73 -0.89 10.50 -6.59
C ARG A 73 -2.40 10.25 -6.53
N LEU A 74 -3.00 10.55 -5.38
CA LEU A 74 -4.44 10.42 -5.18
C LEU A 74 -5.15 11.76 -5.35
N GLN A 75 -6.48 11.72 -5.43
CA GLN A 75 -7.29 12.93 -5.33
C GLN A 75 -7.10 13.54 -3.95
N VAL A 76 -6.65 14.78 -3.90
CA VAL A 76 -6.36 15.48 -2.65
C VAL A 76 -7.66 15.76 -1.90
N PRO A 77 -7.82 15.32 -0.65
CA PRO A 77 -8.99 15.62 0.14
C PRO A 77 -8.95 17.05 0.67
N ASP A 78 -10.09 17.57 1.08
CA ASP A 78 -10.15 18.84 1.81
C ASP A 78 -9.49 18.70 3.17
N PHE A 79 -8.52 19.57 3.47
CA PHE A 79 -7.91 19.67 4.78
C PHE A 79 -7.44 21.10 5.09
N LYS A 80 -7.24 21.38 6.37
CA LYS A 80 -6.75 22.68 6.84
C LYS A 80 -5.42 22.51 7.56
N VAL A 81 -4.49 23.43 7.32
CA VAL A 81 -3.19 23.47 7.99
C VAL A 81 -3.10 24.74 8.82
N THR A 82 -2.75 24.57 10.09
CA THR A 82 -2.43 25.67 10.99
C THR A 82 -0.99 25.52 11.46
N LYS A 83 -0.15 26.49 11.15
CA LYS A 83 1.25 26.51 11.57
C LYS A 83 1.48 27.60 12.60
N SER A 84 2.14 27.26 13.69
CA SER A 84 2.66 28.19 14.69
C SER A 84 4.17 27.97 14.87
N LYS A 85 4.81 28.76 15.74
CA LYS A 85 6.25 28.58 16.04
C LYS A 85 6.55 27.23 16.71
N SER A 86 5.58 26.66 17.44
CA SER A 86 5.80 25.45 18.26
C SER A 86 5.10 24.20 17.72
N LYS A 87 4.19 24.34 16.75
CA LYS A 87 3.42 23.17 16.26
C LYS A 87 2.81 23.39 14.89
N VAL A 88 2.60 22.28 14.20
CA VAL A 88 1.79 22.20 12.98
C VAL A 88 0.57 21.33 13.28
N VAL A 89 -0.60 21.77 12.87
CA VAL A 89 -1.86 21.03 12.97
C VAL A 89 -2.42 20.85 11.57
N ILE A 90 -2.69 19.59 11.20
CA ILE A 90 -3.36 19.22 9.95
C ILE A 90 -4.70 18.62 10.33
N LYS A 91 -5.78 19.19 9.82
CA LYS A 91 -7.14 18.75 10.12
C LYS A 91 -7.86 18.40 8.83
N THR A 92 -8.28 17.14 8.71
CA THR A 92 -9.20 16.65 7.69
C THR A 92 -10.63 16.63 8.23
N SER A 93 -11.59 16.05 7.47
CA SER A 93 -12.93 15.77 7.98
C SER A 93 -12.95 14.72 9.10
N ASP A 94 -11.98 13.78 9.10
CA ASP A 94 -12.03 12.57 9.92
C ASP A 94 -10.97 12.55 11.04
N LEU A 95 -9.83 13.21 10.85
CA LEU A 95 -8.74 13.20 11.83
C LEU A 95 -8.10 14.58 12.05
N THR A 96 -7.38 14.69 13.14
CA THR A 96 -6.51 15.84 13.45
C THR A 96 -5.13 15.33 13.80
N LEU A 97 -4.12 15.66 12.99
CA LEU A 97 -2.71 15.42 13.27
C LEU A 97 -2.10 16.67 13.88
N THR A 98 -1.37 16.51 14.97
CA THR A 98 -0.60 17.57 15.61
C THR A 98 0.85 17.13 15.72
N TYR A 99 1.77 17.95 15.22
CA TYR A 99 3.20 17.72 15.30
C TYR A 99 3.93 18.92 15.86
N LYS A 100 4.87 18.68 16.79
CA LYS A 100 5.87 19.64 17.26
C LYS A 100 7.18 19.34 16.53
N PRO A 101 7.80 20.26 15.81
CA PRO A 101 9.01 19.98 15.00
C PRO A 101 10.27 19.78 15.86
N GLU A 102 10.32 18.71 16.61
CA GLU A 102 11.38 18.38 17.58
C GLU A 102 11.88 16.95 17.35
N GLY A 103 12.79 16.75 16.38
CA GLY A 103 13.41 15.43 16.15
C GLY A 103 12.52 14.40 15.47
N MET A 104 12.89 13.13 15.62
CA MET A 104 12.13 11.96 15.16
C MET A 104 10.74 11.92 15.79
N PHE A 105 9.80 11.25 15.14
CA PHE A 105 8.46 11.08 15.69
C PHE A 105 8.45 10.20 16.93
N ASP A 106 7.91 10.73 18.00
CA ASP A 106 7.69 10.05 19.27
C ASP A 106 6.34 10.45 19.90
N SER A 107 6.05 9.89 21.07
CA SER A 107 4.78 10.14 21.79
C SER A 107 4.60 11.58 22.28
N GLU A 108 5.70 12.36 22.40
CA GLU A 108 5.68 13.72 22.92
C GLU A 108 5.47 14.76 21.80
N ASN A 109 5.92 14.44 20.58
CA ASN A 109 5.94 15.40 19.48
C ASN A 109 4.90 15.13 18.38
N LEU A 110 4.38 13.89 18.24
CA LEU A 110 3.39 13.56 17.21
C LEU A 110 2.17 12.88 17.81
N LYS A 111 0.98 13.37 17.47
CA LYS A 111 -0.28 12.74 17.83
C LYS A 111 -1.34 12.88 16.75
N ILE A 112 -2.19 11.87 16.66
CA ILE A 112 -3.35 11.84 15.78
C ILE A 112 -4.60 11.54 16.60
N GLU A 113 -5.62 12.37 16.42
CA GLU A 113 -6.90 12.27 17.11
C GLU A 113 -8.01 12.07 16.07
N PHE A 114 -8.91 11.14 16.32
CA PHE A 114 -10.09 10.88 15.51
C PHE A 114 -11.25 10.38 16.37
N VAL A 115 -12.42 10.13 15.80
CA VAL A 115 -13.60 9.67 16.53
C VAL A 115 -13.97 8.26 16.09
N LEU A 116 -14.14 7.36 17.08
CA LEU A 116 -14.60 5.98 16.90
C LEU A 116 -15.83 5.74 17.78
N GLY A 117 -16.99 5.47 17.17
CA GLY A 117 -18.21 5.20 17.90
C GLY A 117 -18.62 6.34 18.85
N GLY A 118 -18.36 7.59 18.49
CA GLY A 118 -18.64 8.78 19.30
C GLY A 118 -17.58 9.08 20.38
N LYS A 119 -16.56 8.24 20.53
CA LYS A 119 -15.46 8.46 21.48
C LYS A 119 -14.21 8.97 20.76
N LYS A 120 -13.48 9.87 21.41
CA LYS A 120 -12.18 10.31 20.92
C LYS A 120 -11.16 9.19 21.10
N VAL A 121 -10.44 8.89 20.04
CA VAL A 121 -9.27 8.00 20.02
C VAL A 121 -8.04 8.85 19.78
N LEU A 122 -6.99 8.59 20.54
CA LEU A 122 -5.68 9.19 20.39
C LEU A 122 -4.70 8.11 19.98
N TRP A 123 -3.91 8.37 18.94
CA TRP A 123 -2.74 7.60 18.58
C TRP A 123 -1.48 8.44 18.70
N THR A 124 -0.40 7.83 19.18
CA THR A 124 0.96 8.39 19.19
C THR A 124 1.96 7.31 18.77
N PRO A 125 3.15 7.67 18.22
CA PRO A 125 4.20 6.69 17.93
C PRO A 125 4.55 5.85 19.15
N GLY A 126 4.81 4.55 18.90
CA GLY A 126 5.15 3.58 19.95
C GLY A 126 3.94 2.93 20.63
N MET A 127 2.71 3.32 20.31
CA MET A 127 1.53 2.59 20.83
C MET A 127 1.43 1.21 20.18
N GLU A 128 1.22 0.19 21.02
CA GLU A 128 0.92 -1.17 20.57
C GLU A 128 -0.56 -1.32 20.23
N ASP A 129 -0.86 -2.12 19.21
CA ASP A 129 -2.22 -2.40 18.75
C ASP A 129 -2.63 -3.85 19.05
N ASP A 130 -3.03 -4.10 20.28
CA ASP A 130 -3.49 -5.41 20.75
C ASP A 130 -4.80 -5.87 20.08
N GLN A 131 -5.50 -4.97 19.41
CA GLN A 131 -6.78 -5.22 18.75
C GLN A 131 -6.68 -5.32 17.24
N ASN A 132 -5.46 -5.38 16.72
CA ASN A 132 -5.22 -5.57 15.29
C ASN A 132 -5.85 -6.89 14.83
N LEU A 133 -6.53 -6.87 13.69
CA LEU A 133 -7.17 -8.06 13.14
C LEU A 133 -6.18 -9.00 12.45
N MET A 134 -4.92 -8.62 12.45
CA MET A 134 -3.77 -9.32 11.91
C MET A 134 -3.84 -9.46 10.39
N GLY A 135 -2.73 -9.77 9.80
CA GLY A 135 -2.58 -10.05 8.38
C GLY A 135 -2.37 -11.55 8.15
N THR A 136 -1.33 -11.85 7.42
CA THR A 136 -0.88 -13.22 7.17
C THR A 136 0.57 -13.38 7.60
N THR A 137 1.06 -14.60 7.63
CA THR A 137 2.50 -14.84 7.76
C THR A 137 3.18 -14.61 6.41
N ARG A 138 4.45 -14.22 6.40
CA ARG A 138 5.24 -14.07 5.17
C ARG A 138 5.52 -15.39 4.49
N THR A 139 5.70 -16.46 5.30
CA THR A 139 6.05 -17.78 4.84
C THR A 139 5.42 -18.83 5.75
N LEU A 140 5.18 -20.00 5.18
CA LEU A 140 4.81 -21.20 5.93
C LEU A 140 6.03 -22.11 6.20
N ASP A 141 7.23 -21.65 5.87
CA ASP A 141 8.47 -22.38 6.17
C ASP A 141 8.61 -22.58 7.69
N GLY A 142 8.86 -23.83 8.09
CA GLY A 142 8.91 -24.19 9.49
C GLY A 142 7.55 -24.38 10.17
N CYS A 143 6.43 -24.18 9.49
CA CYS A 143 5.09 -24.51 9.94
C CYS A 143 4.81 -26.00 9.71
N ASP A 144 5.55 -26.88 10.38
CA ASP A 144 5.25 -28.31 10.43
C ASP A 144 4.15 -28.60 11.47
N GLY A 145 3.67 -29.83 11.51
CA GLY A 145 2.54 -30.20 12.36
C GLY A 145 2.69 -29.85 13.84
N ASP A 146 3.91 -29.84 14.37
CA ASP A 146 4.22 -29.50 15.76
C ASP A 146 4.23 -27.98 16.02
N LYS A 147 4.46 -27.20 14.97
CA LYS A 147 4.57 -25.73 15.04
C LYS A 147 3.32 -25.02 14.51
N LEU A 148 2.38 -25.74 13.94
CA LEU A 148 1.17 -25.17 13.38
C LEU A 148 0.44 -24.30 14.44
N GLY A 149 0.18 -23.05 14.08
CA GLY A 149 -0.43 -22.07 14.98
C GLY A 149 0.53 -21.40 15.98
N LYS A 150 1.83 -21.69 15.92
CA LYS A 150 2.87 -21.01 16.72
C LYS A 150 3.59 -19.91 15.96
N GLU A 151 3.50 -19.89 14.64
CA GLU A 151 4.04 -18.81 13.84
C GLU A 151 3.15 -17.56 13.99
N PRO A 152 3.71 -16.44 14.46
CA PRO A 152 2.93 -15.23 14.64
C PRO A 152 2.47 -14.67 13.29
N MET A 153 1.23 -14.25 13.21
CA MET A 153 0.75 -13.44 12.10
C MET A 153 1.26 -12.00 12.25
N GLU A 154 1.59 -11.36 11.15
CA GLU A 154 1.96 -9.96 11.13
C GLU A 154 0.73 -9.07 11.31
N GLN A 155 0.94 -7.84 11.80
CA GLN A 155 -0.14 -6.85 11.90
C GLN A 155 -0.66 -6.48 10.51
N GLY A 156 -1.97 -6.42 10.41
CA GLY A 156 -2.68 -5.98 9.20
C GLY A 156 -3.04 -4.49 9.26
N ILE A 157 -3.66 -4.02 8.20
CA ILE A 157 -4.07 -2.60 8.07
C ILE A 157 -5.43 -2.29 8.69
N VAL A 158 -6.08 -3.24 9.34
CA VAL A 158 -7.38 -3.08 10.00
C VAL A 158 -7.32 -3.53 11.45
N SER A 159 -7.95 -2.78 12.33
CA SER A 159 -7.94 -3.02 13.76
C SER A 159 -9.27 -2.63 14.42
N ARG A 160 -9.62 -3.32 15.52
CA ARG A 160 -10.74 -2.92 16.37
C ARG A 160 -10.42 -1.64 17.17
N SER A 161 -9.15 -1.29 17.35
CA SER A 161 -8.71 0.00 17.87
C SER A 161 -9.06 1.16 16.95
N GLY A 162 -9.45 0.88 15.70
CA GLY A 162 -9.86 1.86 14.70
C GLY A 162 -8.71 2.55 13.98
N TRP A 163 -7.49 2.13 14.26
CA TRP A 163 -6.27 2.60 13.57
C TRP A 163 -5.30 1.45 13.35
N SER A 164 -4.44 1.61 12.36
CA SER A 164 -3.26 0.78 12.18
C SER A 164 -2.14 1.61 11.55
N VAL A 165 -0.90 1.19 11.73
CA VAL A 165 0.27 1.86 11.18
C VAL A 165 1.10 0.86 10.40
N VAL A 166 1.52 1.27 9.20
CA VAL A 166 2.52 0.55 8.43
C VAL A 166 3.81 1.35 8.49
N ASP A 167 4.86 0.73 9.01
CA ASP A 167 6.21 1.28 9.01
C ASP A 167 6.91 0.86 7.72
N ASP A 168 7.14 1.84 6.85
CA ASP A 168 7.80 1.67 5.55
C ASP A 168 9.27 2.11 5.59
N SER A 169 9.79 2.49 6.76
CA SER A 169 11.11 3.13 6.94
C SER A 169 12.29 2.31 6.39
N SER A 170 12.21 0.99 6.50
CA SER A 170 13.25 0.05 6.06
C SER A 170 12.97 -0.62 4.71
N ASN A 171 11.80 -0.39 4.13
CA ASN A 171 11.44 -1.01 2.85
C ASN A 171 12.33 -0.53 1.70
N HIS A 172 12.59 -1.46 0.78
CA HIS A 172 13.35 -1.18 -0.43
C HIS A 172 12.55 -0.28 -1.38
N LEU A 173 13.30 0.49 -2.15
CA LEU A 173 12.76 1.41 -3.16
C LEU A 173 12.66 0.73 -4.51
N LEU A 174 11.67 1.13 -5.29
CA LEU A 174 11.58 0.88 -6.72
C LEU A 174 12.05 2.14 -7.44
N VAL A 175 13.28 2.11 -7.93
CA VAL A 175 13.89 3.26 -8.60
C VAL A 175 13.82 3.12 -10.11
N PRO A 176 13.44 4.16 -10.85
CA PRO A 176 13.46 4.14 -12.32
C PRO A 176 14.88 3.92 -12.83
N VAL A 177 15.03 3.02 -13.81
CA VAL A 177 16.30 2.77 -14.49
C VAL A 177 16.10 2.81 -16.00
N ASP A 178 17.09 3.33 -16.71
CA ASP A 178 17.09 3.32 -18.19
C ASP A 178 17.60 1.96 -18.69
N SER A 179 16.75 0.95 -18.53
CA SER A 179 17.04 -0.42 -18.95
C SER A 179 15.76 -1.14 -19.38
N HIS A 180 15.90 -2.39 -19.84
CA HIS A 180 14.79 -3.27 -20.18
C HIS A 180 13.81 -3.46 -18.99
N TRP A 181 14.31 -3.44 -17.77
CA TRP A 181 13.52 -3.64 -16.55
C TRP A 181 12.75 -2.39 -16.09
N LYS A 182 13.11 -1.20 -16.60
CA LYS A 182 12.53 0.12 -16.26
C LYS A 182 12.62 0.54 -14.80
N GLU A 183 12.54 -0.41 -13.88
CA GLU A 183 12.65 -0.19 -12.44
C GLU A 183 13.60 -1.22 -11.84
N TRP A 184 14.30 -0.83 -10.79
CA TRP A 184 15.19 -1.70 -10.02
C TRP A 184 14.98 -1.51 -8.53
N VAL A 185 15.15 -2.61 -7.78
CA VAL A 185 15.08 -2.57 -6.32
C VAL A 185 16.37 -2.00 -5.77
N SER A 186 16.25 -0.97 -4.93
CA SER A 186 17.37 -0.30 -4.28
C SER A 186 17.13 -0.20 -2.78
N VAL A 187 18.20 -0.13 -2.01
CA VAL A 187 18.12 0.22 -0.58
C VAL A 187 17.87 1.71 -0.42
N ARG A 188 17.29 2.10 0.70
CA ARG A 188 17.15 3.52 1.05
C ARG A 188 18.54 4.16 1.29
N PRO A 189 18.69 5.46 1.01
CA PRO A 189 19.91 6.19 1.37
C PRO A 189 20.23 6.05 2.86
N GLU A 190 21.50 6.17 3.23
CA GLU A 190 21.92 6.19 4.63
C GLU A 190 21.35 7.38 5.41
N GLY A 191 21.28 7.28 6.74
CA GLY A 191 20.78 8.28 7.66
C GLY A 191 19.50 7.85 8.39
N GLU A 192 19.26 8.47 9.55
CA GLU A 192 18.07 8.22 10.36
C GLU A 192 16.81 8.73 9.66
N ARG A 193 15.77 7.90 9.69
CA ARG A 193 14.48 8.20 9.05
C ARG A 193 13.31 7.46 9.68
N GLN A 194 12.15 8.02 9.47
CA GLN A 194 10.86 7.36 9.69
C GLN A 194 9.97 7.62 8.48
N ASP A 195 9.20 6.60 8.07
CA ASP A 195 8.24 6.66 6.97
C ASP A 195 7.03 5.81 7.34
N LEU A 196 6.07 6.44 7.98
CA LEU A 196 4.92 5.79 8.60
C LEU A 196 3.64 6.14 7.84
N TYR A 197 2.79 5.13 7.62
CA TYR A 197 1.45 5.33 7.07
C TYR A 197 0.42 4.99 8.13
N ILE A 198 -0.35 5.97 8.56
CA ILE A 198 -1.46 5.72 9.49
C ILE A 198 -2.79 5.61 8.76
N PHE A 199 -3.51 4.54 9.08
CA PHE A 199 -4.87 4.24 8.63
C PHE A 199 -5.82 4.46 9.80
N ALA A 200 -6.53 5.59 9.86
CA ALA A 200 -7.48 5.94 10.92
C ALA A 200 -8.93 5.79 10.44
N TYR A 201 -9.31 4.57 10.05
CA TYR A 201 -10.59 4.26 9.40
C TYR A 201 -11.70 3.87 10.38
N GLY A 202 -11.40 3.84 11.67
CA GLY A 202 -12.37 3.32 12.63
C GLY A 202 -12.72 1.86 12.31
N HIS A 203 -14.01 1.55 12.24
CA HIS A 203 -14.49 0.21 11.85
C HIS A 203 -14.92 0.13 10.38
N ASP A 204 -14.58 1.11 9.55
CA ASP A 204 -14.75 1.03 8.11
C ASP A 204 -13.61 0.24 7.45
N TYR A 205 -13.57 -1.05 7.74
CA TYR A 205 -12.54 -1.96 7.25
C TYR A 205 -12.49 -2.05 5.72
N LYS A 206 -13.65 -1.97 5.07
CA LYS A 206 -13.71 -1.97 3.59
C LYS A 206 -13.12 -0.70 2.99
N GLY A 207 -13.36 0.45 3.63
CA GLY A 207 -12.74 1.71 3.25
C GLY A 207 -11.21 1.67 3.40
N ALA A 208 -10.70 1.12 4.51
CA ALA A 208 -9.26 0.93 4.72
C ALA A 208 -8.62 0.07 3.63
N LEU A 209 -9.22 -1.10 3.33
CA LEU A 209 -8.75 -2.01 2.28
C LEU A 209 -8.82 -1.37 0.88
N SER A 210 -9.89 -0.63 0.59
CA SER A 210 -10.05 0.08 -0.68
C SER A 210 -8.96 1.13 -0.88
N ASP A 211 -8.68 1.95 0.14
CA ASP A 211 -7.66 2.98 0.05
C ASP A 211 -6.25 2.41 0.12
N TYR A 212 -6.04 1.30 0.84
CA TYR A 212 -4.80 0.54 0.77
C TYR A 212 -4.52 0.07 -0.67
N ALA A 213 -5.51 -0.52 -1.35
CA ALA A 213 -5.35 -0.96 -2.74
C ALA A 213 -5.03 0.20 -3.71
N LYS A 214 -5.42 1.44 -3.39
CA LYS A 214 -5.04 2.62 -4.19
C LYS A 214 -3.56 2.98 -4.03
N VAL A 215 -3.01 2.85 -2.82
CA VAL A 215 -1.61 3.22 -2.53
C VAL A 215 -0.63 2.08 -2.72
N ALA A 216 -1.03 0.84 -2.41
CA ALA A 216 -0.20 -0.36 -2.57
C ALA A 216 -0.30 -1.00 -3.97
N GLY A 217 -1.24 -0.53 -4.79
CA GLY A 217 -1.57 -1.15 -6.06
C GLY A 217 -2.56 -2.30 -5.90
N ARG A 218 -3.17 -2.67 -7.01
CA ARG A 218 -4.12 -3.80 -7.05
C ARG A 218 -3.35 -5.11 -7.15
N SER A 219 -3.80 -6.14 -6.45
CA SER A 219 -3.31 -7.48 -6.67
C SER A 219 -3.51 -7.87 -8.15
N PRO A 220 -2.45 -8.25 -8.87
CA PRO A 220 -2.60 -8.66 -10.26
C PRO A 220 -3.40 -9.95 -10.35
N MET A 221 -4.20 -10.10 -11.40
CA MET A 221 -4.83 -11.37 -11.71
C MET A 221 -3.75 -12.37 -12.12
N PRO A 222 -3.52 -13.45 -11.35
CA PRO A 222 -2.53 -14.43 -11.75
C PRO A 222 -2.97 -15.20 -12.99
N PRO A 223 -2.03 -15.76 -13.78
CA PRO A 223 -2.35 -16.59 -14.92
C PRO A 223 -3.23 -17.79 -14.51
N LYS A 224 -4.15 -18.21 -15.39
CA LYS A 224 -5.11 -19.29 -15.11
C LYS A 224 -4.43 -20.58 -14.60
N TYR A 225 -3.26 -20.92 -15.12
CA TYR A 225 -2.54 -22.12 -14.73
C TYR A 225 -2.12 -22.14 -13.25
N THR A 226 -2.02 -20.98 -12.59
CA THR A 226 -1.66 -20.90 -11.15
C THR A 226 -2.76 -21.48 -10.26
N PHE A 227 -3.99 -21.55 -10.74
CA PHE A 227 -5.13 -22.14 -10.06
C PHE A 227 -5.34 -23.61 -10.43
N GLY A 228 -4.50 -24.18 -11.29
CA GLY A 228 -4.54 -25.56 -11.68
C GLY A 228 -3.90 -26.49 -10.65
N TYR A 229 -3.80 -27.74 -11.02
CA TYR A 229 -3.15 -28.74 -10.19
C TYR A 229 -1.63 -28.60 -10.23
N TRP A 230 -1.00 -28.51 -9.07
CA TRP A 230 0.45 -28.43 -8.92
C TRP A 230 0.99 -29.79 -8.48
N TRP A 231 1.61 -30.52 -9.43
CA TRP A 231 2.29 -31.76 -9.13
C TRP A 231 3.64 -31.47 -8.51
N SER A 232 3.88 -31.98 -7.31
CA SER A 232 5.17 -31.93 -6.64
C SER A 232 5.54 -33.32 -6.13
N ARG A 233 6.66 -33.85 -6.59
CA ARG A 233 7.22 -35.11 -6.14
C ARG A 233 8.75 -35.06 -6.23
N TYR A 234 9.42 -35.37 -5.15
CA TYR A 234 10.86 -35.56 -5.16
C TYR A 234 11.19 -36.90 -5.83
N TRP A 235 11.57 -36.87 -7.09
CA TRP A 235 11.89 -38.04 -7.91
C TRP A 235 12.77 -37.63 -9.09
N ALA A 236 13.77 -38.49 -9.43
CA ALA A 236 14.67 -38.27 -10.57
C ALA A 236 13.99 -38.71 -11.88
N TYR A 237 13.11 -37.88 -12.41
CA TYR A 237 12.46 -38.14 -13.70
C TYR A 237 13.43 -38.00 -14.87
N SER A 238 13.42 -38.97 -15.77
CA SER A 238 13.92 -38.79 -17.12
C SER A 238 12.96 -37.91 -17.95
N ASP A 239 13.44 -37.32 -19.04
CA ASP A 239 12.60 -36.55 -19.98
C ASP A 239 11.39 -37.37 -20.48
N LYS A 240 11.63 -38.65 -20.82
CA LYS A 240 10.57 -39.56 -21.26
C LYS A 240 9.51 -39.81 -20.19
N GLU A 241 9.92 -40.03 -18.94
CA GLU A 241 8.98 -40.22 -17.82
C GLU A 241 8.17 -38.98 -17.54
N MET A 242 8.79 -37.80 -17.59
CA MET A 242 8.10 -36.54 -17.39
C MET A 242 7.04 -36.31 -18.49
N ARG A 243 7.36 -36.55 -19.75
CA ARG A 243 6.39 -36.46 -20.87
C ARG A 243 5.23 -37.46 -20.68
N THR A 244 5.55 -38.69 -20.34
CA THR A 244 4.53 -39.70 -20.06
C THR A 244 3.63 -39.34 -18.89
N LEU A 245 4.16 -38.68 -17.87
CA LEU A 245 3.39 -38.19 -16.73
C LEU A 245 2.41 -37.08 -17.18
N VAL A 246 2.86 -36.12 -17.97
CA VAL A 246 2.00 -35.06 -18.53
C VAL A 246 0.90 -35.64 -19.41
N ASP A 247 1.21 -36.62 -20.26
CA ASP A 247 0.22 -37.31 -21.10
C ASP A 247 -0.84 -38.02 -20.27
N LYS A 248 -0.45 -38.67 -19.15
CA LYS A 248 -1.37 -39.30 -18.22
C LYS A 248 -2.30 -38.29 -17.53
N PHE A 249 -1.79 -37.11 -17.16
CA PHE A 249 -2.64 -36.07 -16.61
C PHE A 249 -3.66 -35.57 -17.64
N HIS A 250 -3.25 -35.36 -18.89
CA HIS A 250 -4.17 -34.97 -19.95
C HIS A 250 -5.23 -36.04 -20.24
N ALA A 251 -4.84 -37.33 -20.24
CA ALA A 251 -5.77 -38.41 -20.46
C ALA A 251 -6.79 -38.60 -19.32
N ALA A 252 -6.43 -38.21 -18.11
CA ALA A 252 -7.32 -38.24 -16.95
C ALA A 252 -8.25 -37.03 -16.84
N GLU A 253 -8.10 -36.04 -17.77
CA GLU A 253 -8.84 -34.77 -17.74
C GLU A 253 -8.86 -34.13 -16.34
N PRO A 254 -7.72 -33.96 -15.67
CA PRO A 254 -7.72 -33.13 -14.48
C PRO A 254 -8.03 -31.71 -14.92
N VAL A 255 -8.96 -31.11 -14.28
CA VAL A 255 -9.51 -29.77 -14.51
C VAL A 255 -8.44 -28.69 -14.52
#